data_4b149381520737907902e837ca38c7dd
#
_entry.id   4b149381520737907902e837ca38c7dd
#
_cell.length_a   1.000
_cell.length_b   1.000
_cell.length_c   1.000
_cell.angle_alpha   90.00
_cell.angle_beta   90.00
_cell.angle_gamma   90.00
#
_symmetry.space_group_name_H-M   'P 1'
#
loop_
_entity.id
_entity.type
_entity.pdbx_description
1 polymer ?
#
loop_
_entity_poly.entity_id
_entity_poly.type
_entity_poly.pdbx_seq_one_letter_code
_entity_poly.pdbx_strand_id
1 'polypeptide(L)'
;MVGQDGHHLNLPRSYNPGTPWENKDQEINTVFAELRQRLANDWKLQINANYAEQDALFSGSYQSRWVNNTLARTVYQASYDENQAGVDAFASGPFQAFGRTHELVVGASRRIYDMTTHNYSPYNLNWPLTAGKPDFVHTTNDRDVTTQDGVYLTTRLSLADPLKLILGARLDWYDYDAHGSNDGDYHVTRNLTRYAGLIYDLDDHHSVYVSYSDIFTPQSDKDSSGTPLKPIVGKNYEVGIKGEYLGGALNASVALFRVDQENRAVAVVVPNCPQASCAVASGEIRSQGIDMELQGALTPNWQVGGGYTYARTHTIKDDANPQNVNKQFDTDVPEHLFKLTTSYHLQGALENLRVGGNISWQSRLYNDFQVADGSTYRLKQGAYAVTDLMAGYKVNQHLDLQLNANNIFDRTYYKSISNSVSYGGDSYGAPRNMMVTAKYSF
;
A
#
# COMPACT_ATOMS: atom_id res chain seq x y z
N MET A 1 -6.91 -17.53 14.20
CA MET A 1 -8.28 -17.41 14.74
C MET A 1 -8.22 -17.15 16.23
N VAL A 2 -9.18 -16.41 16.72
CA VAL A 2 -9.27 -15.95 18.10
C VAL A 2 -10.50 -16.54 18.77
N GLY A 3 -10.37 -16.99 20.03
CA GLY A 3 -11.47 -17.46 20.86
C GLY A 3 -12.34 -16.29 21.35
N GLN A 4 -13.47 -16.60 21.98
CA GLN A 4 -14.35 -15.60 22.61
C GLN A 4 -13.65 -14.83 23.74
N ASP A 5 -12.63 -15.42 24.33
CA ASP A 5 -11.77 -14.84 25.37
C ASP A 5 -10.63 -13.97 24.83
N GLY A 6 -10.54 -13.81 23.51
CA GLY A 6 -9.52 -13.02 22.85
C GLY A 6 -8.19 -13.75 22.58
N HIS A 7 -7.99 -14.96 23.10
CA HIS A 7 -6.74 -15.69 22.91
C HIS A 7 -6.67 -16.36 21.53
N HIS A 8 -5.45 -16.53 21.01
CA HIS A 8 -5.24 -17.37 19.82
C HIS A 8 -5.68 -18.80 20.07
N LEU A 9 -6.43 -19.38 19.13
CA LEU A 9 -6.84 -20.79 19.20
C LEU A 9 -5.69 -21.76 19.00
N ASN A 10 -4.50 -21.28 18.66
CA ASN A 10 -3.28 -22.08 18.42
C ASN A 10 -3.51 -23.27 17.47
N LEU A 11 -4.33 -23.06 16.44
CA LEU A 11 -4.60 -24.05 15.40
C LEU A 11 -3.29 -24.39 14.65
N PRO A 12 -3.15 -25.60 14.12
CA PRO A 12 -1.98 -25.93 13.31
C PRO A 12 -1.93 -25.06 12.05
N ARG A 13 -0.74 -24.73 11.55
CA ARG A 13 -0.56 -23.93 10.31
C ARG A 13 -1.21 -24.55 9.07
N SER A 14 -1.43 -25.85 9.08
CA SER A 14 -2.15 -26.59 8.04
C SER A 14 -3.68 -26.46 8.13
N TYR A 15 -4.20 -25.85 9.20
CA TYR A 15 -5.65 -25.67 9.35
C TYR A 15 -6.16 -24.75 8.25
N ASN A 16 -7.06 -25.27 7.44
CA ASN A 16 -7.76 -24.54 6.39
C ASN A 16 -9.27 -24.59 6.67
N PRO A 17 -9.89 -23.47 7.06
CA PRO A 17 -11.34 -23.40 7.27
C PRO A 17 -12.15 -23.38 5.97
N GLY A 18 -11.52 -23.23 4.82
CA GLY A 18 -12.16 -23.17 3.51
C GLY A 18 -12.84 -24.48 3.11
N THR A 19 -13.73 -24.42 2.15
CA THR A 19 -14.40 -25.56 1.54
C THR A 19 -13.91 -25.80 0.11
N PRO A 20 -14.01 -27.03 -0.42
CA PRO A 20 -13.50 -27.34 -1.77
C PRO A 20 -14.19 -26.55 -2.91
N TRP A 21 -15.35 -25.96 -2.66
CA TRP A 21 -16.08 -25.20 -3.68
C TRP A 21 -15.70 -23.72 -3.72
N GLU A 22 -14.89 -23.26 -2.75
CA GLU A 22 -14.47 -21.85 -2.71
C GLU A 22 -13.45 -21.59 -3.81
N ASN A 23 -13.65 -20.52 -4.56
CA ASN A 23 -12.73 -20.10 -5.60
C ASN A 23 -12.71 -18.58 -5.75
N LYS A 24 -11.62 -18.10 -6.31
CA LYS A 24 -11.49 -16.75 -6.86
C LYS A 24 -10.91 -16.90 -8.25
N ASP A 25 -11.73 -16.62 -9.25
CA ASP A 25 -11.30 -16.51 -10.64
C ASP A 25 -11.12 -15.04 -10.98
N GLN A 26 -10.03 -14.72 -11.66
CA GLN A 26 -9.71 -13.35 -12.03
C GLN A 26 -8.98 -13.33 -13.37
N GLU A 27 -9.49 -12.55 -14.30
CA GLU A 27 -8.85 -12.26 -15.57
C GLU A 27 -8.56 -10.78 -15.67
N ILE A 28 -7.36 -10.41 -16.10
CA ILE A 28 -6.97 -9.01 -16.27
C ILE A 28 -6.32 -8.86 -17.64
N ASN A 29 -6.89 -7.97 -18.46
CA ASN A 29 -6.36 -7.58 -19.74
C ASN A 29 -5.88 -6.14 -19.68
N THR A 30 -4.61 -5.89 -20.01
CA THR A 30 -4.02 -4.55 -19.93
C THR A 30 -3.37 -4.18 -21.25
N VAL A 31 -3.68 -2.97 -21.71
CA VAL A 31 -3.01 -2.33 -22.85
C VAL A 31 -2.41 -1.01 -22.38
N PHE A 32 -1.17 -0.76 -22.78
CA PHE A 32 -0.53 0.53 -22.55
C PHE A 32 0.17 1.02 -23.80
N ALA A 33 0.23 2.33 -23.96
CA ALA A 33 0.91 3.01 -25.05
C ALA A 33 1.72 4.18 -24.52
N GLU A 34 2.88 4.39 -25.09
CA GLU A 34 3.75 5.51 -24.76
C GLU A 34 4.21 6.19 -26.04
N LEU A 35 4.07 7.51 -26.12
CA LEU A 35 4.65 8.36 -27.14
C LEU A 35 5.71 9.26 -26.49
N ARG A 36 6.93 9.20 -26.99
CA ARG A 36 8.01 10.13 -26.63
C ARG A 36 8.46 10.89 -27.86
N GLN A 37 8.31 12.21 -27.84
CA GLN A 37 8.71 13.10 -28.92
C GLN A 37 9.73 14.11 -28.42
N ARG A 38 10.89 14.17 -29.05
CA ARG A 38 11.84 15.26 -28.85
C ARG A 38 11.35 16.50 -29.61
N LEU A 39 11.34 17.62 -28.91
CA LEU A 39 10.98 18.93 -29.45
C LEU A 39 12.25 19.79 -29.61
N ALA A 40 12.11 21.01 -30.11
CA ALA A 40 13.20 21.97 -30.17
C ALA A 40 13.70 22.35 -28.77
N ASN A 41 14.95 22.81 -28.66
CA ASN A 41 15.59 23.31 -27.43
C ASN A 41 15.59 22.27 -26.29
N ASP A 42 15.83 20.99 -26.58
CA ASP A 42 15.93 19.86 -25.66
C ASP A 42 14.64 19.58 -24.87
N TRP A 43 13.51 20.15 -25.28
CA TRP A 43 12.22 19.79 -24.76
C TRP A 43 11.80 18.39 -25.20
N LYS A 44 11.02 17.72 -24.37
CA LYS A 44 10.43 16.41 -24.63
C LYS A 44 8.95 16.47 -24.33
N LEU A 45 8.15 15.93 -25.23
CA LEU A 45 6.74 15.62 -24.98
C LEU A 45 6.64 14.12 -24.71
N GLN A 46 5.93 13.77 -23.64
CA GLN A 46 5.60 12.38 -23.32
C GLN A 46 4.09 12.26 -23.12
N ILE A 47 3.49 11.25 -23.74
CA ILE A 47 2.10 10.88 -23.54
C ILE A 47 2.07 9.42 -23.18
N ASN A 48 1.51 9.11 -22.02
CA ASN A 48 1.30 7.75 -21.53
C ASN A 48 -0.20 7.49 -21.50
N ALA A 49 -0.63 6.35 -22.03
CA ALA A 49 -2.01 5.91 -21.97
C ALA A 49 -2.04 4.46 -21.51
N ASN A 50 -2.99 4.13 -20.66
CA ASN A 50 -3.25 2.76 -20.24
C ASN A 50 -4.75 2.50 -20.19
N TYR A 51 -5.11 1.26 -20.49
CA TYR A 51 -6.44 0.71 -20.28
C TYR A 51 -6.29 -0.69 -19.68
N ALA A 52 -7.05 -0.97 -18.64
CA ALA A 52 -7.13 -2.29 -18.04
C ALA A 52 -8.60 -2.66 -17.86
N GLU A 53 -8.94 -3.89 -18.21
CA GLU A 53 -10.22 -4.54 -17.96
C GLU A 53 -9.97 -5.73 -17.06
N GLN A 54 -10.76 -5.85 -16.01
CA GLN A 54 -10.68 -6.94 -15.06
C GLN A 54 -12.07 -7.52 -14.83
N ASP A 55 -12.18 -8.83 -15.01
CA ASP A 55 -13.31 -9.63 -14.60
C ASP A 55 -12.90 -10.50 -13.42
N ALA A 56 -13.68 -10.51 -12.36
CA ALA A 56 -13.40 -11.36 -11.21
C ALA A 56 -14.68 -11.97 -10.66
N LEU A 57 -14.62 -13.26 -10.32
CA LEU A 57 -15.67 -13.96 -9.57
C LEU A 57 -15.07 -14.47 -8.27
N PHE A 58 -15.66 -14.07 -7.17
CA PHE A 58 -15.38 -14.62 -5.85
C PHE A 58 -16.56 -15.43 -5.36
N SER A 59 -16.33 -16.71 -5.03
CA SER A 59 -17.27 -17.56 -4.31
C SER A 59 -16.57 -18.11 -3.09
N GLY A 60 -17.08 -17.84 -1.89
CA GLY A 60 -16.33 -18.26 -0.71
C GLY A 60 -17.09 -18.17 0.59
N SER A 61 -16.39 -18.50 1.65
CA SER A 61 -16.88 -18.36 3.00
C SER A 61 -15.78 -17.79 3.91
N TYR A 62 -16.19 -17.14 4.97
CA TYR A 62 -15.29 -16.74 6.04
C TYR A 62 -15.97 -16.97 7.40
N GLN A 63 -15.14 -17.23 8.39
CA GLN A 63 -15.63 -17.39 9.77
C GLN A 63 -15.79 -15.99 10.36
N SER A 64 -17.02 -15.65 10.77
CA SER A 64 -17.36 -14.27 11.04
C SER A 64 -17.66 -13.97 12.51
N ARG A 65 -18.19 -14.90 13.27
CA ARG A 65 -18.53 -14.66 14.67
C ARG A 65 -18.79 -15.94 15.44
N TRP A 66 -18.75 -15.85 16.75
CA TRP A 66 -19.16 -16.93 17.63
C TRP A 66 -20.67 -16.92 17.85
N VAL A 67 -21.31 -18.09 17.68
CA VAL A 67 -22.72 -18.30 17.96
C VAL A 67 -22.82 -19.57 18.81
N ASN A 68 -23.35 -19.47 20.01
CA ASN A 68 -23.47 -20.59 20.95
C ASN A 68 -22.18 -21.42 21.09
N ASN A 69 -21.06 -20.77 21.31
CA ASN A 69 -19.71 -21.38 21.39
C ASN A 69 -19.25 -22.09 20.10
N THR A 70 -19.93 -21.88 19.00
CA THR A 70 -19.54 -22.38 17.66
C THR A 70 -19.19 -21.21 16.75
N LEU A 71 -18.10 -21.32 16.04
CA LEU A 71 -17.71 -20.32 15.08
C LEU A 71 -18.62 -20.39 13.85
N ALA A 72 -19.40 -19.34 13.63
CA ALA A 72 -20.30 -19.24 12.49
C ALA A 72 -19.56 -18.89 11.20
N ARG A 73 -20.09 -19.37 10.10
CA ARG A 73 -19.57 -19.13 8.75
C ARG A 73 -20.53 -18.25 7.98
N THR A 74 -20.00 -17.22 7.33
CA THR A 74 -20.71 -16.46 6.32
C THR A 74 -20.30 -16.97 4.95
N VAL A 75 -21.26 -17.27 4.10
CA VAL A 75 -21.01 -17.57 2.69
C VAL A 75 -21.41 -16.37 1.85
N TYR A 76 -20.66 -16.11 0.79
CA TYR A 76 -21.02 -15.07 -0.14
C TYR A 76 -20.43 -15.31 -1.53
N GLN A 77 -21.07 -14.74 -2.55
CA GLN A 77 -20.55 -14.66 -3.91
C GLN A 77 -20.72 -13.23 -4.42
N ALA A 78 -19.71 -12.75 -5.10
CA ALA A 78 -19.77 -11.51 -5.86
C ALA A 78 -18.94 -11.65 -7.14
N SER A 79 -19.36 -11.01 -8.22
CA SER A 79 -18.52 -10.79 -9.38
C SER A 79 -18.29 -9.30 -9.60
N TYR A 80 -17.15 -8.99 -10.20
CA TYR A 80 -16.68 -7.62 -10.39
C TYR A 80 -16.27 -7.44 -11.84
N ASP A 81 -16.86 -6.45 -12.50
CA ASP A 81 -16.44 -5.96 -13.80
C ASP A 81 -15.79 -4.60 -13.57
N GLU A 82 -14.50 -4.49 -13.83
CA GLU A 82 -13.70 -3.32 -13.54
C GLU A 82 -12.99 -2.81 -14.80
N ASN A 83 -13.18 -1.53 -15.10
CA ASN A 83 -12.53 -0.85 -16.21
C ASN A 83 -11.72 0.33 -15.70
N GLN A 84 -10.44 0.37 -16.04
CA GLN A 84 -9.56 1.49 -15.72
C GLN A 84 -9.01 2.10 -17.01
N ALA A 85 -9.12 3.40 -17.16
CA ALA A 85 -8.51 4.16 -18.24
C ALA A 85 -7.69 5.31 -17.67
N GLY A 86 -6.49 5.52 -18.19
CA GLY A 86 -5.62 6.61 -17.77
C GLY A 86 -4.88 7.22 -18.96
N VAL A 87 -4.80 8.55 -18.95
CA VAL A 87 -3.93 9.31 -19.87
C VAL A 87 -3.18 10.37 -19.05
N ASP A 88 -1.88 10.44 -19.28
CA ASP A 88 -1.01 11.48 -18.74
C ASP A 88 -0.17 12.05 -19.85
N ALA A 89 -0.22 13.35 -20.06
CA ALA A 89 0.52 14.06 -21.09
C ALA A 89 1.32 15.20 -20.47
N PHE A 90 2.63 15.22 -20.67
CA PHE A 90 3.48 16.29 -20.16
C PHE A 90 4.60 16.68 -21.11
N ALA A 91 4.99 17.93 -21.03
CA ALA A 91 6.20 18.45 -21.63
C ALA A 91 7.24 18.75 -20.55
N SER A 92 8.49 18.39 -20.81
CA SER A 92 9.61 18.64 -19.93
C SER A 92 10.80 19.19 -20.71
N GLY A 93 11.52 20.13 -20.12
CA GLY A 93 12.71 20.68 -20.79
C GLY A 93 13.39 21.79 -19.98
N PRO A 94 14.58 22.19 -20.47
CA PRO A 94 15.35 23.27 -19.86
C PRO A 94 14.77 24.65 -20.24
N PHE A 95 14.98 25.61 -19.35
CA PHE A 95 14.76 27.02 -19.63
C PHE A 95 15.86 27.87 -18.99
N GLN A 96 16.14 29.04 -19.58
CA GLN A 96 17.16 29.95 -19.11
C GLN A 96 16.53 31.08 -18.31
N ALA A 97 17.00 31.29 -17.08
CA ALA A 97 16.65 32.44 -16.26
C ALA A 97 17.80 32.76 -15.30
N PHE A 98 17.99 34.05 -14.99
CA PHE A 98 19.01 34.50 -14.02
C PHE A 98 20.43 34.01 -14.33
N GLY A 99 20.76 33.83 -15.63
CA GLY A 99 22.05 33.36 -16.07
C GLY A 99 22.33 31.86 -15.83
N ARG A 100 21.30 31.07 -15.50
CA ARG A 100 21.39 29.63 -15.23
C ARG A 100 20.34 28.83 -16.00
N THR A 101 20.65 27.55 -16.19
CA THR A 101 19.72 26.60 -16.77
C THR A 101 18.87 25.96 -15.66
N HIS A 102 17.57 25.98 -15.84
CA HIS A 102 16.56 25.40 -14.98
C HIS A 102 15.78 24.33 -15.74
N GLU A 103 15.03 23.50 -15.02
CA GLU A 103 14.14 22.49 -15.62
C GLU A 103 12.68 22.79 -15.31
N LEU A 104 11.81 22.56 -16.28
CA LEU A 104 10.37 22.72 -16.13
C LEU A 104 9.66 21.46 -16.65
N VAL A 105 8.64 21.04 -15.91
CA VAL A 105 7.66 20.02 -16.32
C VAL A 105 6.28 20.65 -16.19
N VAL A 106 5.45 20.53 -17.23
CA VAL A 106 4.04 20.92 -17.21
C VAL A 106 3.23 19.81 -17.86
N GLY A 107 2.12 19.44 -17.21
CA GLY A 107 1.33 18.33 -17.70
C GLY A 107 -0.11 18.34 -17.24
N ALA A 108 -0.88 17.42 -17.81
CA ALA A 108 -2.26 17.15 -17.45
C ALA A 108 -2.51 15.64 -17.49
N SER A 109 -3.39 15.18 -16.61
CA SER A 109 -3.76 13.76 -16.56
C SER A 109 -5.26 13.60 -16.35
N ARG A 110 -5.79 12.49 -16.86
CA ARG A 110 -7.13 12.00 -16.58
C ARG A 110 -7.07 10.52 -16.24
N ARG A 111 -7.77 10.12 -15.19
CA ARG A 111 -7.99 8.72 -14.80
C ARG A 111 -9.48 8.48 -14.60
N ILE A 112 -9.96 7.37 -15.11
CA ILE A 112 -11.32 6.87 -14.91
C ILE A 112 -11.20 5.46 -14.35
N TYR A 113 -11.95 5.18 -13.30
CA TYR A 113 -12.13 3.87 -12.71
C TYR A 113 -13.62 3.61 -12.63
N ASP A 114 -14.10 2.56 -13.27
CA ASP A 114 -15.51 2.18 -13.36
C ASP A 114 -15.62 0.72 -12.91
N MET A 115 -16.26 0.48 -11.80
CA MET A 115 -16.44 -0.85 -11.21
C MET A 115 -17.91 -1.15 -11.04
N THR A 116 -18.36 -2.28 -11.58
CA THR A 116 -19.66 -2.86 -11.30
C THR A 116 -19.49 -4.10 -10.44
N THR A 117 -20.14 -4.10 -9.29
CA THR A 117 -20.23 -5.25 -8.38
C THR A 117 -21.56 -5.93 -8.55
N HIS A 118 -21.57 -7.18 -8.95
CA HIS A 118 -22.77 -8.02 -9.01
C HIS A 118 -22.88 -8.82 -7.71
N ASN A 119 -23.95 -8.59 -6.95
CA ASN A 119 -24.19 -9.23 -5.67
C ASN A 119 -25.11 -10.45 -5.81
N TYR A 120 -24.85 -11.45 -5.01
CA TYR A 120 -25.60 -12.71 -5.03
C TYR A 120 -26.13 -13.08 -3.64
N SER A 121 -27.26 -13.77 -3.62
CA SER A 121 -27.86 -14.40 -2.43
C SER A 121 -27.68 -15.92 -2.53
N PRO A 122 -27.53 -16.67 -1.40
CA PRO A 122 -27.62 -16.17 -0.04
C PRO A 122 -26.33 -15.53 0.48
N TYR A 123 -26.49 -14.49 1.30
CA TYR A 123 -25.49 -14.03 2.24
C TYR A 123 -25.87 -14.54 3.62
N ASN A 124 -25.23 -15.65 4.08
CA ASN A 124 -25.67 -16.37 5.27
C ASN A 124 -24.57 -16.45 6.33
N LEU A 125 -24.86 -15.98 7.54
CA LEU A 125 -23.95 -15.98 8.68
C LEU A 125 -23.90 -17.31 9.46
N ASN A 126 -24.72 -18.30 9.14
CA ASN A 126 -24.80 -19.56 9.88
C ASN A 126 -24.72 -20.78 8.95
N TRP A 127 -23.97 -20.68 7.84
CA TRP A 127 -23.84 -21.77 6.90
C TRP A 127 -23.11 -22.96 7.54
N PRO A 128 -23.67 -24.18 7.54
CA PRO A 128 -23.02 -25.34 8.15
C PRO A 128 -21.71 -25.71 7.46
N LEU A 129 -20.71 -26.10 8.25
CA LEU A 129 -19.40 -26.53 7.73
C LEU A 129 -19.49 -27.74 6.78
N THR A 130 -20.51 -28.58 6.96
CA THR A 130 -20.75 -29.79 6.16
C THR A 130 -21.63 -29.59 4.94
N ALA A 131 -22.22 -28.39 4.79
CA ALA A 131 -23.06 -28.06 3.65
C ALA A 131 -22.22 -27.84 2.39
N GLY A 132 -22.78 -28.24 1.25
CA GLY A 132 -22.17 -27.99 -0.07
C GLY A 132 -22.21 -26.53 -0.47
N LYS A 133 -21.86 -26.25 -1.73
CA LYS A 133 -21.98 -24.91 -2.33
C LYS A 133 -23.45 -24.46 -2.31
N PRO A 134 -23.75 -23.25 -1.82
CA PRO A 134 -25.09 -22.68 -1.98
C PRO A 134 -25.44 -22.43 -3.45
N ASP A 135 -26.73 -22.46 -3.76
CA ASP A 135 -27.22 -21.93 -5.04
C ASP A 135 -27.26 -20.40 -4.96
N PHE A 136 -26.22 -19.78 -5.47
CA PHE A 136 -26.12 -18.34 -5.50
C PHE A 136 -26.95 -17.78 -6.65
N VAL A 137 -27.87 -16.86 -6.34
CA VAL A 137 -28.73 -16.17 -7.29
C VAL A 137 -28.35 -14.68 -7.30
N HIS A 138 -28.15 -14.11 -8.47
CA HIS A 138 -27.89 -12.69 -8.63
C HIS A 138 -29.05 -11.86 -8.07
N THR A 139 -28.71 -10.79 -7.37
CA THR A 139 -29.71 -9.94 -6.67
C THR A 139 -29.66 -8.49 -7.12
N THR A 140 -28.51 -7.85 -7.02
CA THR A 140 -28.35 -6.41 -7.28
C THR A 140 -27.01 -6.13 -7.95
N ASN A 141 -26.95 -5.00 -8.63
CA ASN A 141 -25.70 -4.42 -9.12
C ASN A 141 -25.44 -3.11 -8.38
N ASP A 142 -24.21 -2.96 -7.92
CA ASP A 142 -23.68 -1.68 -7.43
C ASP A 142 -22.61 -1.21 -8.42
N ARG A 143 -22.64 0.06 -8.81
CA ARG A 143 -21.65 0.62 -9.73
C ARG A 143 -21.03 1.87 -9.13
N ASP A 144 -19.71 1.89 -9.11
CA ASP A 144 -18.92 3.00 -8.64
C ASP A 144 -18.05 3.53 -9.78
N VAL A 145 -18.19 4.81 -10.09
CA VAL A 145 -17.35 5.48 -11.09
C VAL A 145 -16.55 6.58 -10.42
N THR A 146 -15.24 6.51 -10.56
CA THR A 146 -14.32 7.55 -10.11
C THR A 146 -13.64 8.20 -11.30
N THR A 147 -13.73 9.52 -11.41
CA THR A 147 -12.98 10.31 -12.39
C THR A 147 -12.05 11.28 -11.65
N GLN A 148 -10.80 11.30 -12.05
CA GLN A 148 -9.82 12.26 -11.54
C GLN A 148 -9.12 12.94 -12.70
N ASP A 149 -9.27 14.26 -12.77
CA ASP A 149 -8.58 15.14 -13.69
C ASP A 149 -7.56 15.98 -12.93
N GLY A 150 -6.43 16.29 -13.55
CA GLY A 150 -5.44 17.14 -12.92
C GLY A 150 -4.53 17.84 -13.91
N VAL A 151 -4.12 19.05 -13.54
CA VAL A 151 -3.05 19.77 -14.22
C VAL A 151 -1.93 20.06 -13.22
N TYR A 152 -0.69 19.96 -13.67
CA TYR A 152 0.44 20.08 -12.77
C TYR A 152 1.63 20.80 -13.40
N LEU A 153 2.41 21.41 -12.55
CA LEU A 153 3.66 22.07 -12.89
C LEU A 153 4.71 21.75 -11.84
N THR A 154 5.93 21.47 -12.30
CA THR A 154 7.11 21.27 -11.47
C THR A 154 8.28 22.02 -12.08
N THR A 155 9.04 22.73 -11.25
CA THR A 155 10.30 23.35 -11.69
C THR A 155 11.44 22.97 -10.74
N ARG A 156 12.62 22.75 -11.31
CA ARG A 156 13.90 22.62 -10.60
C ARG A 156 14.77 23.80 -10.95
N LEU A 157 14.93 24.69 -9.98
CA LEU A 157 15.70 25.91 -10.11
C LEU A 157 17.13 25.67 -9.60
N SER A 158 18.13 25.87 -10.44
CA SER A 158 19.55 25.91 -10.05
C SER A 158 19.89 27.29 -9.52
N LEU A 159 19.80 27.47 -8.18
CA LEU A 159 20.04 28.78 -7.54
C LEU A 159 21.54 29.07 -7.45
N ALA A 160 22.35 28.07 -7.18
CA ALA A 160 23.81 28.05 -7.22
C ALA A 160 24.27 26.66 -7.67
N ASP A 161 25.57 26.45 -7.93
CA ASP A 161 26.05 25.12 -8.33
C ASP A 161 25.69 24.04 -7.31
N PRO A 162 25.92 24.25 -5.98
CA PRO A 162 25.52 23.27 -4.99
C PRO A 162 24.04 23.39 -4.55
N LEU A 163 23.28 24.42 -4.96
CA LEU A 163 21.97 24.73 -4.38
C LEU A 163 20.85 24.66 -5.42
N LYS A 164 19.89 23.75 -5.20
CA LYS A 164 18.75 23.52 -6.08
C LYS A 164 17.45 23.65 -5.30
N LEU A 165 16.49 24.38 -5.87
CA LEU A 165 15.13 24.52 -5.32
C LEU A 165 14.15 23.82 -6.26
N ILE A 166 13.37 22.90 -5.73
CA ILE A 166 12.27 22.24 -6.44
C ILE A 166 10.97 22.85 -5.93
N LEU A 167 10.10 23.26 -6.86
CA LEU A 167 8.75 23.72 -6.55
C LEU A 167 7.77 23.02 -7.47
N GLY A 168 6.64 22.62 -6.93
CA GLY A 168 5.59 22.03 -7.73
C GLY A 168 4.20 22.27 -7.14
N ALA A 169 3.22 22.19 -8.04
CA ALA A 169 1.83 22.29 -7.69
C ALA A 169 0.99 21.44 -8.64
N ARG A 170 -0.07 20.86 -8.11
CA ARG A 170 -1.08 20.14 -8.87
C ARG A 170 -2.47 20.62 -8.46
N LEU A 171 -3.32 20.84 -9.43
CA LEU A 171 -4.71 21.18 -9.26
C LEU A 171 -5.55 20.00 -9.73
N ASP A 172 -6.33 19.41 -8.83
CA ASP A 172 -7.14 18.23 -9.07
C ASP A 172 -8.63 18.52 -9.04
N TRP A 173 -9.37 17.83 -9.89
CA TRP A 173 -10.81 17.61 -9.83
C TRP A 173 -11.03 16.12 -9.61
N TYR A 174 -11.92 15.79 -8.70
CA TYR A 174 -12.23 14.42 -8.32
C TYR A 174 -13.75 14.27 -8.25
N ASP A 175 -14.29 13.35 -9.02
CA ASP A 175 -15.69 13.02 -9.08
C ASP A 175 -15.85 11.52 -8.77
N TYR A 176 -16.72 11.22 -7.83
CA TYR A 176 -17.12 9.87 -7.46
C TYR A 176 -18.63 9.78 -7.53
N ASP A 177 -19.13 8.89 -8.37
CA ASP A 177 -20.54 8.63 -8.59
C ASP A 177 -20.81 7.17 -8.21
N ALA A 178 -21.68 6.94 -7.22
CA ALA A 178 -22.05 5.61 -6.76
C ALA A 178 -23.55 5.35 -6.97
N HIS A 179 -23.89 4.22 -7.57
CA HIS A 179 -25.25 3.80 -7.85
C HIS A 179 -25.51 2.40 -7.30
N GLY A 180 -26.68 2.21 -6.64
CA GLY A 180 -27.09 0.94 -6.05
C GLY A 180 -27.24 1.02 -4.54
N SER A 181 -26.65 0.07 -3.80
CA SER A 181 -26.80 0.01 -2.34
C SER A 181 -26.13 1.16 -1.60
N ASN A 182 -25.17 1.84 -2.23
CA ASN A 182 -24.38 2.93 -1.67
C ASN A 182 -24.54 4.24 -2.46
N ASP A 183 -25.75 4.52 -2.95
CA ASP A 183 -26.02 5.74 -3.72
C ASP A 183 -25.42 6.98 -3.07
N GLY A 184 -24.76 7.79 -3.88
CA GLY A 184 -24.21 9.08 -3.46
C GLY A 184 -23.07 9.55 -4.33
N ASP A 185 -23.09 10.85 -4.57
CA ASP A 185 -22.08 11.52 -5.37
C ASP A 185 -21.16 12.32 -4.46
N TYR A 186 -19.89 12.36 -4.81
CA TYR A 186 -18.88 13.12 -4.08
C TYR A 186 -17.96 13.84 -5.04
N HIS A 187 -17.93 15.15 -4.94
CA HIS A 187 -17.16 16.00 -5.83
C HIS A 187 -16.16 16.87 -5.08
N VAL A 188 -14.94 16.89 -5.54
CA VAL A 188 -13.92 17.85 -5.08
C VAL A 188 -13.43 18.67 -6.27
N THR A 189 -13.69 19.97 -6.23
CA THR A 189 -13.34 20.87 -7.31
C THR A 189 -12.11 21.69 -6.96
N ARG A 190 -11.07 21.63 -7.81
CA ARG A 190 -9.86 22.47 -7.72
C ARG A 190 -9.11 22.30 -6.39
N ASN A 191 -8.89 21.06 -5.97
CA ASN A 191 -7.99 20.81 -4.87
C ASN A 191 -6.55 21.12 -5.28
N LEU A 192 -5.87 22.00 -4.55
CA LEU A 192 -4.49 22.38 -4.80
C LEU A 192 -3.56 21.62 -3.84
N THR A 193 -2.68 20.77 -4.40
CA THR A 193 -1.56 20.16 -3.69
C THR A 193 -0.24 20.78 -4.14
N ARG A 194 0.62 21.10 -3.18
CA ARG A 194 1.89 21.80 -3.40
C ARG A 194 3.03 20.99 -2.82
N TYR A 195 4.20 21.12 -3.40
CA TYR A 195 5.43 20.64 -2.79
C TYR A 195 6.58 21.61 -3.04
N ALA A 196 7.54 21.58 -2.13
CA ALA A 196 8.78 22.34 -2.21
C ALA A 196 9.93 21.50 -1.64
N GLY A 197 11.10 21.59 -2.26
CA GLY A 197 12.31 20.90 -1.78
C GLY A 197 13.54 21.77 -2.01
N LEU A 198 14.40 21.89 -1.01
CA LEU A 198 15.70 22.53 -1.13
C LEU A 198 16.77 21.45 -0.99
N ILE A 199 17.68 21.40 -1.95
CA ILE A 199 18.78 20.44 -1.99
C ILE A 199 20.08 21.23 -1.99
N TYR A 200 21.00 20.83 -1.12
CA TYR A 200 22.35 21.39 -1.07
C TYR A 200 23.37 20.26 -1.19
N ASP A 201 24.17 20.30 -2.24
CA ASP A 201 25.27 19.38 -2.46
C ASP A 201 26.45 19.81 -1.57
N LEU A 202 26.80 18.98 -0.58
CA LEU A 202 27.89 19.23 0.37
C LEU A 202 29.24 19.05 -0.31
N ASP A 203 29.31 18.02 -1.15
CA ASP A 203 30.44 17.65 -1.99
C ASP A 203 29.96 16.83 -3.19
N ASP A 204 30.89 16.22 -3.96
CA ASP A 204 30.56 15.42 -5.15
C ASP A 204 29.78 14.12 -4.82
N HIS A 205 29.68 13.74 -3.55
CA HIS A 205 29.11 12.48 -3.12
C HIS A 205 27.93 12.64 -2.18
N HIS A 206 27.80 13.77 -1.50
CA HIS A 206 26.80 13.97 -0.45
C HIS A 206 25.90 15.16 -0.73
N SER A 207 24.59 14.96 -0.58
CA SER A 207 23.60 16.02 -0.62
C SER A 207 22.71 15.98 0.63
N VAL A 208 22.41 17.13 1.19
CA VAL A 208 21.35 17.29 2.20
C VAL A 208 20.13 17.94 1.59
N TYR A 209 18.97 17.61 2.12
CA TYR A 209 17.73 18.20 1.63
C TYR A 209 16.72 18.41 2.74
N VAL A 210 15.80 19.34 2.49
CA VAL A 210 14.56 19.50 3.22
C VAL A 210 13.43 19.57 2.22
N SER A 211 12.30 18.91 2.54
CA SER A 211 11.13 18.92 1.67
C SER A 211 9.83 19.09 2.44
N TYR A 212 8.85 19.61 1.74
CA TYR A 212 7.47 19.77 2.15
C TYR A 212 6.55 19.29 1.03
N SER A 213 5.49 18.54 1.36
CA SER A 213 4.42 18.24 0.42
C SER A 213 3.06 18.22 1.10
N ASP A 214 2.03 18.70 0.38
CA ASP A 214 0.64 18.52 0.76
C ASP A 214 0.19 17.08 0.47
N ILE A 215 -0.76 16.58 1.26
CA ILE A 215 -1.45 15.29 1.06
C ILE A 215 -2.92 15.57 0.81
N PHE A 216 -3.49 14.86 -0.15
CA PHE A 216 -4.90 14.89 -0.47
C PHE A 216 -5.40 13.47 -0.72
N THR A 217 -6.40 13.04 0.06
CA THR A 217 -7.03 11.73 -0.09
C THR A 217 -8.54 11.90 0.02
N PRO A 218 -9.31 11.69 -1.06
CA PRO A 218 -10.77 11.63 -0.97
C PRO A 218 -11.23 10.54 0.00
N GLN A 219 -12.39 10.73 0.63
CA GLN A 219 -13.00 9.74 1.51
C GLN A 219 -14.52 9.69 1.26
N SER A 220 -15.08 8.47 1.34
CA SER A 220 -16.51 8.21 1.09
C SER A 220 -17.34 8.11 2.36
N ASP A 221 -16.73 8.24 3.55
CA ASP A 221 -17.48 8.27 4.81
C ASP A 221 -18.47 9.43 4.82
N LYS A 222 -19.66 9.19 5.41
CA LYS A 222 -20.77 10.15 5.42
C LYS A 222 -21.11 10.60 6.85
N ASP A 223 -21.58 11.82 6.97
CA ASP A 223 -22.08 12.36 8.22
C ASP A 223 -23.51 11.90 8.54
N SER A 224 -24.10 12.38 9.63
CA SER A 224 -25.46 12.05 10.05
C SER A 224 -26.56 12.54 9.10
N SER A 225 -26.24 13.40 8.15
CA SER A 225 -27.17 13.85 7.11
C SER A 225 -27.06 13.00 5.82
N GLY A 226 -26.09 12.07 5.76
CA GLY A 226 -25.76 11.31 4.56
C GLY A 226 -24.81 12.06 3.60
N THR A 227 -24.29 13.22 4.01
CA THR A 227 -23.37 13.99 3.20
C THR A 227 -21.94 13.42 3.33
N PRO A 228 -21.21 13.18 2.22
CA PRO A 228 -19.83 12.76 2.27
C PRO A 228 -18.93 13.77 3.01
N LEU A 229 -18.00 13.24 3.78
CA LEU A 229 -17.06 14.07 4.53
C LEU A 229 -16.06 14.76 3.58
N LYS A 230 -15.57 15.92 4.00
CA LYS A 230 -14.48 16.59 3.28
C LYS A 230 -13.23 15.70 3.23
N PRO A 231 -12.37 15.84 2.20
CA PRO A 231 -11.18 15.01 2.04
C PRO A 231 -10.26 15.02 3.25
N ILE A 232 -9.54 13.93 3.45
CA ILE A 232 -8.36 13.93 4.30
C ILE A 232 -7.31 14.79 3.62
N VAL A 233 -6.80 15.76 4.35
CA VAL A 233 -5.67 16.58 3.93
C VAL A 233 -4.53 16.41 4.91
N GLY A 234 -3.31 16.71 4.46
CA GLY A 234 -2.16 16.59 5.35
C GLY A 234 -0.94 17.30 4.83
N LYS A 235 0.12 17.21 5.62
CA LYS A 235 1.41 17.82 5.35
C LYS A 235 2.51 16.82 5.67
N ASN A 236 3.43 16.66 4.75
CA ASN A 236 4.64 15.88 4.96
C ASN A 236 5.85 16.82 5.02
N TYR A 237 6.67 16.65 6.03
CA TYR A 237 7.96 17.35 6.20
C TYR A 237 9.05 16.28 6.28
N GLU A 238 10.12 16.51 5.56
CA GLU A 238 11.25 15.60 5.55
C GLU A 238 12.56 16.38 5.51
N VAL A 239 13.57 15.89 6.23
CA VAL A 239 14.95 16.34 6.15
C VAL A 239 15.85 15.11 6.08
N GLY A 240 16.80 15.13 5.15
CA GLY A 240 17.64 13.95 4.96
C GLY A 240 18.99 14.26 4.33
N ILE A 241 19.80 13.22 4.31
CA ILE A 241 21.09 13.16 3.62
C ILE A 241 21.08 11.98 2.66
N LYS A 242 21.62 12.19 1.47
CA LYS A 242 21.87 11.15 0.46
C LYS A 242 23.33 11.10 0.14
N GLY A 243 23.86 9.91 -0.03
CA GLY A 243 25.23 9.67 -0.42
C GLY A 243 25.33 8.75 -1.62
N GLU A 244 26.25 9.04 -2.53
CA GLU A 244 26.59 8.26 -3.71
C GLU A 244 28.05 7.80 -3.60
N TYR A 245 28.28 6.50 -3.63
CA TYR A 245 29.59 5.90 -3.40
C TYR A 245 29.96 4.97 -4.55
N LEU A 246 31.24 4.62 -4.64
CA LEU A 246 31.79 3.67 -5.63
C LEU A 246 31.45 4.09 -7.08
N GLY A 247 31.53 5.40 -7.38
CA GLY A 247 31.22 5.94 -8.70
C GLY A 247 29.76 5.78 -9.09
N GLY A 248 28.81 5.93 -8.14
CA GLY A 248 27.37 5.80 -8.36
C GLY A 248 26.84 4.36 -8.23
N ALA A 249 27.71 3.39 -8.00
CA ALA A 249 27.29 2.00 -7.89
C ALA A 249 26.59 1.69 -6.57
N LEU A 250 26.81 2.47 -5.50
CA LEU A 250 26.20 2.30 -4.19
C LEU A 250 25.60 3.62 -3.72
N ASN A 251 24.31 3.59 -3.34
CA ASN A 251 23.56 4.73 -2.84
C ASN A 251 23.08 4.45 -1.41
N ALA A 252 23.16 5.45 -0.55
CA ALA A 252 22.63 5.39 0.81
C ALA A 252 21.86 6.67 1.13
N SER A 253 20.81 6.56 1.94
CA SER A 253 20.05 7.70 2.43
C SER A 253 19.60 7.52 3.86
N VAL A 254 19.47 8.64 4.57
CA VAL A 254 18.85 8.72 5.90
C VAL A 254 17.93 9.92 5.89
N ALA A 255 16.69 9.74 6.29
CA ALA A 255 15.69 10.77 6.37
C ALA A 255 14.97 10.76 7.72
N LEU A 256 14.66 11.94 8.25
CA LEU A 256 13.70 12.16 9.32
C LEU A 256 12.43 12.71 8.68
N PHE A 257 11.30 12.13 9.01
CA PHE A 257 10.02 12.56 8.45
C PHE A 257 8.97 12.82 9.52
N ARG A 258 8.01 13.66 9.16
CA ARG A 258 6.77 13.89 9.91
C ARG A 258 5.63 14.10 8.94
N VAL A 259 4.58 13.30 9.11
CA VAL A 259 3.33 13.35 8.36
C VAL A 259 2.21 13.70 9.32
N ASP A 260 1.53 14.81 9.10
CA ASP A 260 0.30 15.20 9.80
C ASP A 260 -0.89 15.01 8.84
N GLN A 261 -1.93 14.31 9.28
CA GLN A 261 -3.19 14.14 8.52
C GLN A 261 -4.35 14.68 9.35
N GLU A 262 -5.21 15.45 8.69
CA GLU A 262 -6.40 16.11 9.25
C GLU A 262 -7.65 15.62 8.51
N ASN A 263 -8.82 15.86 9.10
CA ASN A 263 -10.14 15.48 8.54
C ASN A 263 -10.36 13.97 8.42
N ARG A 264 -9.65 13.14 9.14
CA ARG A 264 -9.94 11.69 9.13
C ARG A 264 -11.34 11.45 9.70
N ALA A 265 -12.04 10.51 9.08
CA ALA A 265 -13.35 10.06 9.57
C ALA A 265 -13.20 9.46 10.98
N VAL A 266 -14.00 9.96 11.90
CA VAL A 266 -14.16 9.42 13.25
C VAL A 266 -15.61 8.99 13.40
N ALA A 267 -15.84 7.67 13.64
CA ALA A 267 -17.17 7.13 13.79
C ALA A 267 -17.89 7.73 15.00
N VAL A 268 -19.14 8.10 14.83
CA VAL A 268 -19.99 8.65 15.88
C VAL A 268 -21.26 7.84 16.01
N VAL A 269 -21.72 7.65 17.24
CA VAL A 269 -23.00 7.02 17.53
C VAL A 269 -24.07 8.09 17.55
N VAL A 270 -24.90 8.14 16.51
CA VAL A 270 -26.01 9.06 16.40
C VAL A 270 -27.32 8.31 16.20
N PRO A 271 -28.44 8.75 16.84
CA PRO A 271 -29.75 8.18 16.55
C PRO A 271 -30.09 8.36 15.06
N ASN A 272 -30.65 7.32 14.45
CA ASN A 272 -31.12 7.34 13.06
C ASN A 272 -30.03 7.69 12.03
N CYS A 273 -28.82 7.13 12.19
CA CYS A 273 -27.82 7.20 11.14
C CYS A 273 -28.38 6.60 9.84
N PRO A 274 -28.43 7.34 8.72
CA PRO A 274 -29.04 6.85 7.47
C PRO A 274 -28.27 5.70 6.80
N GLN A 275 -27.01 5.50 7.19
CA GLN A 275 -26.14 4.41 6.72
C GLN A 275 -25.72 3.50 7.90
N ALA A 276 -24.91 2.47 7.61
CA ALA A 276 -24.43 1.52 8.62
C ALA A 276 -23.60 2.18 9.74
N SER A 277 -22.91 3.27 9.43
CA SER A 277 -22.14 4.09 10.39
C SER A 277 -22.08 5.54 9.94
N CYS A 278 -22.21 6.48 10.87
CA CYS A 278 -21.98 7.89 10.62
C CYS A 278 -20.62 8.32 11.18
N ALA A 279 -20.00 9.30 10.54
CA ALA A 279 -18.70 9.79 10.94
C ALA A 279 -18.64 11.33 10.91
N VAL A 280 -17.62 11.88 11.56
CA VAL A 280 -17.28 13.31 11.49
C VAL A 280 -15.83 13.45 11.06
N ALA A 281 -15.53 14.46 10.24
CA ALA A 281 -14.18 14.75 9.77
C ALA A 281 -13.38 15.56 10.81
N SER A 282 -13.11 14.95 11.97
CA SER A 282 -12.46 15.62 13.10
C SER A 282 -11.17 14.94 13.57
N GLY A 283 -10.84 13.76 13.04
CA GLY A 283 -9.64 13.03 13.43
C GLY A 283 -8.36 13.66 12.88
N GLU A 284 -7.35 13.78 13.75
CA GLU A 284 -6.00 14.17 13.35
C GLU A 284 -4.99 13.13 13.86
N ILE A 285 -4.11 12.69 12.98
CA ILE A 285 -3.01 11.77 13.33
C ILE A 285 -1.68 12.34 12.89
N ARG A 286 -0.63 11.95 13.60
CA ARG A 286 0.75 12.26 13.27
C ARG A 286 1.56 10.98 13.20
N SER A 287 2.22 10.78 12.07
CA SER A 287 3.26 9.77 11.89
C SER A 287 4.62 10.46 11.80
N GLN A 288 5.61 10.00 12.55
CA GLN A 288 6.96 10.55 12.49
C GLN A 288 7.99 9.45 12.74
N GLY A 289 9.16 9.63 12.15
CA GLY A 289 10.16 8.58 12.25
C GLY A 289 11.45 8.85 11.51
N ILE A 290 12.17 7.76 11.30
CA ILE A 290 13.44 7.71 10.58
C ILE A 290 13.31 6.65 9.50
N ASP A 291 13.77 6.98 8.31
CA ASP A 291 13.91 6.03 7.21
C ASP A 291 15.37 5.99 6.74
N MET A 292 15.90 4.78 6.57
CA MET A 292 17.27 4.54 6.12
C MET A 292 17.25 3.55 4.96
N GLU A 293 17.97 3.84 3.91
CA GLU A 293 18.07 2.99 2.73
C GLU A 293 19.51 2.84 2.28
N LEU A 294 19.83 1.64 1.81
CA LEU A 294 21.10 1.31 1.16
C LEU A 294 20.79 0.45 -0.06
N GLN A 295 21.26 0.83 -1.24
CA GLN A 295 21.04 0.07 -2.46
C GLN A 295 22.19 0.22 -3.45
N GLY A 296 22.60 -0.90 -4.05
CA GLY A 296 23.57 -0.90 -5.13
C GLY A 296 24.53 -2.06 -5.08
N ALA A 297 25.70 -1.86 -5.71
CA ALA A 297 26.77 -2.83 -5.81
C ALA A 297 27.96 -2.44 -4.90
N LEU A 298 28.32 -3.33 -3.97
CA LEU A 298 29.55 -3.22 -3.18
C LEU A 298 30.79 -3.55 -4.02
N THR A 299 30.63 -4.47 -4.96
CA THR A 299 31.59 -4.82 -6.00
C THR A 299 30.82 -5.15 -7.28
N PRO A 300 31.44 -5.25 -8.47
CA PRO A 300 30.74 -5.64 -9.70
C PRO A 300 29.91 -6.93 -9.58
N ASN A 301 30.30 -7.82 -8.66
CA ASN A 301 29.64 -9.11 -8.47
C ASN A 301 28.77 -9.19 -7.23
N TRP A 302 28.77 -8.17 -6.36
CA TRP A 302 28.07 -8.20 -5.08
C TRP A 302 27.04 -7.06 -4.99
N GLN A 303 25.77 -7.43 -5.08
CA GLN A 303 24.63 -6.53 -4.92
C GLN A 303 24.10 -6.56 -3.48
N VAL A 304 23.72 -5.42 -2.96
CA VAL A 304 23.08 -5.26 -1.65
C VAL A 304 21.91 -4.31 -1.77
N GLY A 305 20.84 -4.60 -1.06
CA GLY A 305 19.71 -3.70 -0.86
C GLY A 305 19.18 -3.87 0.54
N GLY A 306 18.89 -2.78 1.23
CA GLY A 306 18.38 -2.84 2.58
C GLY A 306 17.72 -1.55 3.01
N GLY A 307 16.86 -1.65 4.01
CA GLY A 307 16.19 -0.51 4.60
C GLY A 307 15.87 -0.77 6.06
N TYR A 308 15.83 0.30 6.81
CA TYR A 308 15.32 0.33 8.17
C TYR A 308 14.40 1.52 8.33
N THR A 309 13.17 1.24 8.78
CA THR A 309 12.18 2.27 9.07
C THR A 309 11.80 2.19 10.55
N TYR A 310 11.88 3.31 11.24
CA TYR A 310 11.18 3.53 12.50
C TYR A 310 10.07 4.54 12.24
N ALA A 311 8.82 4.16 12.51
CA ALA A 311 7.67 5.02 12.35
C ALA A 311 6.73 4.86 13.54
N ARG A 312 6.32 5.97 14.14
CA ARG A 312 5.33 6.00 15.20
C ARG A 312 4.18 6.91 14.83
N THR A 313 2.98 6.31 14.77
CA THR A 313 1.74 7.04 14.48
C THR A 313 0.91 7.16 15.74
N HIS A 314 0.43 8.36 16.05
CA HIS A 314 -0.42 8.62 17.22
C HIS A 314 -1.52 9.61 16.89
N THR A 315 -2.63 9.49 17.61
CA THR A 315 -3.78 10.38 17.51
C THR A 315 -3.44 11.73 18.15
N ILE A 316 -3.57 12.81 17.39
CA ILE A 316 -3.41 14.18 17.87
C ILE A 316 -4.75 14.74 18.34
N LYS A 317 -5.82 14.41 17.61
CA LYS A 317 -7.18 14.87 17.89
C LYS A 317 -8.19 13.80 17.54
N ASP A 318 -9.16 13.61 18.40
CA ASP A 318 -10.32 12.73 18.20
C ASP A 318 -11.46 13.31 19.04
N ASP A 319 -12.30 14.15 18.41
CA ASP A 319 -13.38 14.87 19.13
C ASP A 319 -14.48 13.92 19.61
N ALA A 320 -14.69 12.81 18.92
CA ALA A 320 -15.67 11.80 19.30
C ALA A 320 -15.16 10.89 20.45
N ASN A 321 -13.85 10.64 20.49
CA ASN A 321 -13.23 9.77 21.48
C ASN A 321 -11.95 10.41 22.06
N PRO A 322 -12.07 11.47 22.90
CA PRO A 322 -10.92 12.20 23.43
C PRO A 322 -9.91 11.34 24.19
N GLN A 323 -10.34 10.18 24.70
CA GLN A 323 -9.47 9.21 25.35
C GLN A 323 -8.44 8.56 24.40
N ASN A 324 -8.59 8.69 23.07
CA ASN A 324 -7.63 8.20 22.09
C ASN A 324 -6.47 9.18 21.83
N VAL A 325 -6.60 10.43 22.24
CA VAL A 325 -5.56 11.44 22.08
C VAL A 325 -4.28 11.00 22.77
N ASN A 326 -3.14 11.15 22.09
CA ASN A 326 -1.80 10.70 22.48
C ASN A 326 -1.61 9.17 22.54
N LYS A 327 -2.63 8.36 22.17
CA LYS A 327 -2.45 6.93 21.97
C LYS A 327 -1.88 6.62 20.58
N GLN A 328 -1.19 5.49 20.49
CA GLN A 328 -0.76 4.93 19.21
C GLN A 328 -2.00 4.65 18.37
N PHE A 329 -1.97 5.08 17.10
CA PHE A 329 -3.10 4.97 16.19
C PHE A 329 -3.17 3.56 15.58
N ASP A 330 -2.14 3.15 14.85
CA ASP A 330 -2.09 1.82 14.21
C ASP A 330 -1.20 0.88 15.04
N THR A 331 -1.81 0.08 15.91
CA THR A 331 -1.08 -0.83 16.80
C THR A 331 -0.75 -2.18 16.16
N ASP A 332 -1.40 -2.51 15.04
CA ASP A 332 -1.17 -3.69 14.21
C ASP A 332 -0.16 -3.45 13.07
N VAL A 333 0.45 -2.27 13.04
CA VAL A 333 1.61 -1.94 12.22
C VAL A 333 2.86 -1.89 13.09
N PRO A 334 3.97 -2.57 12.70
CA PRO A 334 5.19 -2.55 13.49
C PRO A 334 5.85 -1.16 13.47
N GLU A 335 6.28 -0.66 14.64
CA GLU A 335 7.02 0.61 14.72
C GLU A 335 8.41 0.52 14.09
N HIS A 336 9.03 -0.66 14.08
CA HIS A 336 10.35 -0.90 13.49
C HIS A 336 10.28 -2.00 12.45
N LEU A 337 10.81 -1.72 11.29
CA LEU A 337 10.94 -2.65 10.19
C LEU A 337 12.37 -2.62 9.66
N PHE A 338 13.00 -3.78 9.52
CA PHE A 338 14.31 -3.93 8.91
C PHE A 338 14.25 -4.98 7.81
N LYS A 339 14.80 -4.67 6.64
CA LYS A 339 14.96 -5.59 5.52
C LYS A 339 16.36 -5.48 4.97
N LEU A 340 16.96 -6.61 4.67
CA LEU A 340 18.27 -6.69 4.00
C LEU A 340 18.22 -7.81 2.98
N THR A 341 18.58 -7.51 1.76
CA THR A 341 18.76 -8.49 0.68
C THR A 341 20.16 -8.38 0.11
N THR A 342 20.73 -9.49 -0.29
CA THR A 342 22.05 -9.51 -0.93
C THR A 342 22.11 -10.63 -1.95
N SER A 343 22.89 -10.42 -3.00
CA SER A 343 23.22 -11.45 -3.98
C SER A 343 24.66 -11.31 -4.47
N TYR A 344 25.31 -12.44 -4.64
CA TYR A 344 26.68 -12.53 -5.10
C TYR A 344 26.79 -13.46 -6.31
N HIS A 345 27.36 -12.95 -7.39
CA HIS A 345 27.73 -13.73 -8.56
C HIS A 345 29.12 -14.33 -8.34
N LEU A 346 29.21 -15.63 -8.32
CA LEU A 346 30.50 -16.31 -8.16
C LEU A 346 31.38 -16.07 -9.39
N GLN A 347 32.67 -16.34 -9.24
CA GLN A 347 33.68 -16.09 -10.28
C GLN A 347 34.39 -17.38 -10.66
N GLY A 348 35.13 -17.35 -11.79
CA GLY A 348 35.92 -18.46 -12.27
C GLY A 348 35.04 -19.65 -12.70
N ALA A 349 35.37 -20.85 -12.26
CA ALA A 349 34.63 -22.07 -12.64
C ALA A 349 33.16 -22.08 -12.23
N LEU A 350 32.74 -21.18 -11.33
CA LEU A 350 31.37 -21.05 -10.83
C LEU A 350 30.69 -19.76 -11.29
N GLU A 351 31.17 -19.10 -12.33
CA GLU A 351 30.65 -17.80 -12.80
C GLU A 351 29.16 -17.80 -13.19
N ASN A 352 28.63 -18.96 -13.52
CA ASN A 352 27.21 -19.13 -13.83
C ASN A 352 26.32 -19.25 -12.57
N LEU A 353 26.93 -19.34 -11.37
CA LEU A 353 26.19 -19.48 -10.11
C LEU A 353 26.06 -18.13 -9.41
N ARG A 354 24.83 -17.81 -9.01
CA ARG A 354 24.48 -16.68 -8.18
C ARG A 354 23.87 -17.19 -6.88
N VAL A 355 24.35 -16.68 -5.75
CA VAL A 355 23.78 -16.99 -4.42
C VAL A 355 23.33 -15.73 -3.73
N GLY A 356 22.34 -15.82 -2.88
CA GLY A 356 21.85 -14.66 -2.17
C GLY A 356 20.91 -15.04 -1.03
N GLY A 357 20.43 -14.02 -0.35
CA GLY A 357 19.48 -14.19 0.71
C GLY A 357 18.81 -12.88 1.11
N ASN A 358 17.78 -13.04 1.91
CA ASN A 358 16.99 -11.94 2.45
C ASN A 358 16.76 -12.19 3.95
N ILE A 359 16.82 -11.11 4.74
CA ILE A 359 16.36 -11.09 6.12
C ILE A 359 15.34 -9.98 6.24
N SER A 360 14.15 -10.31 6.76
CA SER A 360 13.11 -9.36 7.10
C SER A 360 12.81 -9.48 8.60
N TRP A 361 12.96 -8.40 9.33
CA TRP A 361 12.65 -8.34 10.75
C TRP A 361 11.66 -7.21 11.04
N GLN A 362 10.74 -7.46 11.97
CA GLN A 362 9.81 -6.45 12.47
C GLN A 362 9.67 -6.50 13.99
N SER A 363 9.34 -5.35 14.58
CA SER A 363 9.00 -5.24 15.98
C SER A 363 7.64 -5.89 16.28
N ARG A 364 7.30 -5.98 17.55
CA ARG A 364 5.99 -6.45 18.01
C ARG A 364 4.86 -5.54 17.48
N LEU A 365 3.67 -6.14 17.34
CA LEU A 365 2.41 -5.45 17.08
C LEU A 365 1.32 -6.03 17.99
N TYR A 366 0.20 -5.31 18.13
CA TYR A 366 -0.91 -5.75 18.98
C TYR A 366 -2.23 -5.09 18.56
N ASN A 367 -3.35 -5.70 18.92
CA ASN A 367 -4.68 -5.11 18.84
C ASN A 367 -5.38 -5.20 20.20
N ASP A 368 -6.03 -4.12 20.61
CA ASP A 368 -6.90 -4.07 21.78
C ASP A 368 -8.36 -4.12 21.31
N PHE A 369 -9.14 -5.07 21.80
CA PHE A 369 -10.56 -5.20 21.47
C PHE A 369 -11.34 -5.78 22.65
N GLN A 370 -12.68 -5.59 22.61
CA GLN A 370 -13.57 -6.16 23.60
C GLN A 370 -13.82 -7.65 23.33
N VAL A 371 -13.78 -8.44 24.40
CA VAL A 371 -14.13 -9.87 24.38
C VAL A 371 -15.57 -10.08 24.84
N ALA A 372 -16.05 -11.32 24.86
CA ALA A 372 -17.44 -11.66 25.06
C ALA A 372 -18.02 -11.21 26.42
N ASP A 373 -17.22 -11.10 27.45
CA ASP A 373 -17.61 -10.63 28.79
C ASP A 373 -17.58 -9.10 28.96
N GLY A 374 -17.25 -8.38 27.86
CA GLY A 374 -17.14 -6.92 27.84
C GLY A 374 -15.79 -6.36 28.32
N SER A 375 -14.87 -7.20 28.77
CA SER A 375 -13.51 -6.77 29.12
C SER A 375 -12.67 -6.52 27.86
N THR A 376 -11.58 -5.75 27.99
CA THR A 376 -10.63 -5.50 26.91
C THR A 376 -9.50 -6.52 26.98
N TYR A 377 -9.26 -7.18 25.85
CA TYR A 377 -8.12 -8.08 25.67
C TYR A 377 -7.10 -7.50 24.70
N ARG A 378 -5.80 -7.70 24.99
CA ARG A 378 -4.71 -7.32 24.08
C ARG A 378 -4.12 -8.53 23.40
N LEU A 379 -4.45 -8.71 22.13
CA LEU A 379 -3.86 -9.73 21.26
C LEU A 379 -2.49 -9.22 20.75
N LYS A 380 -1.44 -10.06 20.80
CA LYS A 380 -0.09 -9.65 20.45
C LYS A 380 0.57 -10.60 19.47
N GLN A 381 1.33 -10.05 18.53
CA GLN A 381 2.37 -10.74 17.81
C GLN A 381 3.73 -10.20 18.28
N GLY A 382 4.57 -11.07 18.83
CA GLY A 382 5.94 -10.71 19.22
C GLY A 382 6.81 -10.34 18.01
N ALA A 383 7.93 -9.67 18.25
CA ALA A 383 8.91 -9.40 17.21
C ALA A 383 9.43 -10.71 16.59
N TYR A 384 9.68 -10.70 15.27
CA TYR A 384 10.20 -11.87 14.57
C TYR A 384 11.07 -11.49 13.40
N ALA A 385 11.91 -12.45 12.96
CA ALA A 385 12.66 -12.38 11.73
C ALA A 385 12.34 -13.58 10.86
N VAL A 386 12.31 -13.35 9.54
CA VAL A 386 12.21 -14.38 8.51
C VAL A 386 13.45 -14.28 7.63
N THR A 387 14.06 -15.42 7.31
CA THR A 387 15.25 -15.49 6.47
C THR A 387 14.98 -16.40 5.28
N ASP A 388 15.33 -15.91 4.11
CA ASP A 388 15.22 -16.62 2.85
C ASP A 388 16.59 -16.75 2.19
N LEU A 389 16.82 -17.84 1.46
CA LEU A 389 18.02 -18.05 0.66
C LEU A 389 17.65 -18.29 -0.80
N MET A 390 18.55 -17.92 -1.69
CA MET A 390 18.38 -18.20 -3.11
C MET A 390 19.70 -18.69 -3.73
N ALA A 391 19.57 -19.58 -4.72
CA ALA A 391 20.64 -19.96 -5.63
C ALA A 391 20.12 -19.91 -7.07
N GLY A 392 20.79 -19.19 -7.94
CA GLY A 392 20.47 -19.09 -9.37
C GLY A 392 21.61 -19.66 -10.20
N TYR A 393 21.30 -20.39 -11.26
CA TYR A 393 22.29 -20.97 -12.16
C TYR A 393 21.91 -20.71 -13.61
N LYS A 394 22.78 -19.99 -14.33
CA LYS A 394 22.63 -19.76 -15.76
C LYS A 394 23.12 -20.97 -16.54
N VAL A 395 22.20 -21.83 -16.97
CA VAL A 395 22.53 -23.07 -17.70
C VAL A 395 23.14 -22.75 -19.07
N ASN A 396 22.58 -21.78 -19.78
CA ASN A 396 23.06 -21.26 -21.05
C ASN A 396 22.48 -19.85 -21.32
N GLN A 397 22.65 -19.33 -22.53
CA GLN A 397 22.16 -18.00 -22.90
C GLN A 397 20.63 -17.86 -22.85
N HIS A 398 19.90 -18.96 -22.93
CA HIS A 398 18.46 -19.01 -23.01
C HIS A 398 17.78 -19.46 -21.70
N LEU A 399 18.46 -20.26 -20.87
CA LEU A 399 17.86 -20.89 -19.68
C LEU A 399 18.57 -20.45 -18.41
N ASP A 400 17.82 -19.84 -17.51
CA ASP A 400 18.19 -19.52 -16.13
C ASP A 400 17.30 -20.29 -15.15
N LEU A 401 17.90 -20.98 -14.19
CA LEU A 401 17.21 -21.72 -13.13
C LEU A 401 17.46 -21.02 -11.81
N GLN A 402 16.42 -20.87 -10.99
CA GLN A 402 16.54 -20.32 -9.65
C GLN A 402 15.81 -21.18 -8.63
N LEU A 403 16.48 -21.51 -7.54
CA LEU A 403 15.92 -22.11 -6.35
C LEU A 403 15.79 -21.04 -5.26
N ASN A 404 14.60 -20.88 -4.71
CA ASN A 404 14.35 -20.08 -3.51
C ASN A 404 13.95 -21.02 -2.37
N ALA A 405 14.60 -20.85 -1.21
CA ALA A 405 14.26 -21.51 0.04
C ALA A 405 13.76 -20.43 1.01
N ASN A 406 12.46 -20.34 1.20
CA ASN A 406 11.81 -19.32 1.99
C ASN A 406 11.61 -19.78 3.43
N ASN A 407 11.72 -18.86 4.40
CA ASN A 407 11.56 -19.10 5.82
C ASN A 407 12.40 -20.32 6.27
N ILE A 408 13.72 -20.30 5.99
CA ILE A 408 14.61 -21.46 6.16
C ILE A 408 14.65 -22.01 7.59
N PHE A 409 14.39 -21.15 8.59
CA PHE A 409 14.35 -21.54 10.01
C PHE A 409 12.95 -21.98 10.44
N ASP A 410 11.99 -22.08 9.52
CA ASP A 410 10.59 -22.46 9.78
C ASP A 410 9.94 -21.64 10.90
N ARG A 411 10.24 -20.33 10.95
CA ARG A 411 9.68 -19.44 11.96
C ARG A 411 8.16 -19.41 11.85
N THR A 412 7.48 -19.73 12.96
CA THR A 412 6.03 -19.54 13.07
C THR A 412 5.74 -18.13 13.56
N TYR A 413 4.87 -17.43 12.84
CA TYR A 413 4.44 -16.07 13.14
C TYR A 413 3.05 -15.82 12.53
N TYR A 414 2.33 -14.83 13.04
CA TYR A 414 1.10 -14.34 12.43
C TYR A 414 1.43 -13.20 11.46
N LYS A 415 1.01 -13.34 10.20
CA LYS A 415 1.12 -12.30 9.18
C LYS A 415 0.14 -11.15 9.48
N SER A 416 -1.05 -11.49 9.98
CA SER A 416 -2.05 -10.57 10.50
C SER A 416 -2.62 -11.10 11.79
N ILE A 417 -3.01 -10.19 12.69
CA ILE A 417 -3.71 -10.50 13.93
C ILE A 417 -5.09 -9.85 13.91
N SER A 418 -6.06 -10.52 14.50
CA SER A 418 -7.43 -10.04 14.59
C SER A 418 -7.55 -8.78 15.44
N ASN A 419 -8.49 -7.92 15.10
CA ASN A 419 -8.90 -6.76 15.88
C ASN A 419 -10.27 -6.95 16.56
N SER A 420 -10.82 -8.15 16.51
CA SER A 420 -12.14 -8.47 17.05
C SER A 420 -12.29 -9.98 17.27
N VAL A 421 -13.09 -10.38 18.24
CA VAL A 421 -13.57 -11.77 18.39
C VAL A 421 -14.62 -12.14 17.35
N SER A 422 -15.19 -11.16 16.67
CA SER A 422 -16.27 -11.36 15.68
C SER A 422 -15.75 -11.74 14.30
N TYR A 423 -14.48 -11.47 14.00
CA TYR A 423 -13.89 -11.79 12.70
C TYR A 423 -12.56 -12.52 12.92
N GLY A 424 -12.48 -13.76 12.47
CA GLY A 424 -11.30 -14.59 12.62
C GLY A 424 -10.14 -14.15 11.71
N GLY A 425 -9.60 -12.95 11.96
CA GLY A 425 -8.59 -12.29 11.10
C GLY A 425 -7.15 -12.75 11.28
N ASP A 426 -6.86 -13.69 12.21
CA ASP A 426 -5.52 -14.21 12.36
C ASP A 426 -5.11 -15.08 11.17
N SER A 427 -4.00 -14.76 10.55
CA SER A 427 -3.42 -15.63 9.54
C SER A 427 -1.94 -15.89 9.82
N TYR A 428 -1.53 -17.14 9.71
CA TYR A 428 -0.11 -17.49 9.81
C TYR A 428 0.67 -17.00 8.59
N GLY A 429 1.93 -16.62 8.83
CA GLY A 429 2.90 -16.49 7.76
C GLY A 429 3.23 -17.85 7.13
N ALA A 430 3.73 -17.82 5.88
CA ALA A 430 4.07 -19.03 5.15
C ALA A 430 5.11 -19.88 5.93
N PRO A 431 4.93 -21.20 6.02
CA PRO A 431 5.94 -22.09 6.54
C PRO A 431 7.17 -22.14 5.63
N ARG A 432 8.24 -22.81 6.09
CA ARG A 432 9.36 -23.12 5.20
C ARG A 432 8.86 -23.78 3.93
N ASN A 433 9.28 -23.24 2.80
CA ASN A 433 8.93 -23.78 1.49
C ASN A 433 10.08 -23.56 0.51
N MET A 434 10.04 -24.31 -0.59
CA MET A 434 11.00 -24.20 -1.69
C MET A 434 10.24 -23.94 -2.99
N MET A 435 10.80 -23.09 -3.83
CA MET A 435 10.28 -22.79 -5.16
C MET A 435 11.40 -22.85 -6.19
N VAL A 436 11.18 -23.57 -7.26
CA VAL A 436 12.06 -23.60 -8.42
C VAL A 436 11.42 -22.80 -9.55
N THR A 437 12.19 -21.89 -10.11
CA THR A 437 11.80 -21.08 -11.27
C THR A 437 12.73 -21.37 -12.43
N ALA A 438 12.17 -21.63 -13.59
CA ALA A 438 12.89 -21.72 -14.85
C ALA A 438 12.48 -20.55 -15.74
N LYS A 439 13.44 -19.73 -16.16
CA LYS A 439 13.23 -18.62 -17.09
C LYS A 439 13.90 -18.97 -18.42
N TYR A 440 13.09 -19.05 -19.47
CA TYR A 440 13.58 -19.24 -20.84
C TYR A 440 13.40 -17.97 -21.65
N SER A 441 14.47 -17.53 -22.31
CA SER A 441 14.48 -16.38 -23.22
C SER A 441 14.76 -16.85 -24.65
N PHE A 442 13.89 -16.50 -25.58
CA PHE A 442 13.98 -16.87 -27.00
C PHE A 442 15.03 -16.05 -27.75
#